data_e3abed5e7795d05a238a49cd674d754b
#
_entry.id   e3abed5e7795d05a238a49cd674d754b
#
_cell.length_a   1.000
_cell.length_b   1.000
_cell.length_c   1.000
_cell.angle_alpha   90.00
_cell.angle_beta   90.00
_cell.angle_gamma   90.00
#
_symmetry.space_group_name_H-M   'P 1'
#
loop_
_entity.id
_entity.type
_entity.pdbx_description
1 polymer ?
#
loop_
_entity_poly.entity_id
_entity_poly.type
_entity_poly.pdbx_seq_one_letter_code
_entity_poly.pdbx_strand_id
1 'polypeptide(L)'
;MKTASNFIRDDIKAMSAYRIADLPEGFIKLDAMESPYHPFARFPELSNEWLRLIAQAPIQLYPNPAASGLQETLRKAFGIPEATAIALGNGSDELIQFLTLLVAQSGATMLAVEPSFVMYRHNAELYGMNYVGVPLNEDFTLDLPAILSAIEKHQPALIFIAYPNNPTGVCFRREEVEAIIRAAQGIVVVDEAYGAFSRDSFLPRAGSVENLVVMRTISKIGFAGLR
;
A
#
# COMPACT_ATOMS: atom_id res chain seq x y z
N MET A 1 -14.52 29.21 -27.72
CA MET A 1 -13.30 28.46 -28.01
C MET A 1 -13.23 27.28 -27.04
N LYS A 2 -12.89 26.06 -27.50
CA LYS A 2 -12.62 24.93 -26.59
C LYS A 2 -11.27 25.18 -25.91
N THR A 3 -11.21 25.09 -24.58
CA THR A 3 -9.99 25.21 -23.81
C THR A 3 -9.46 23.80 -23.48
N ALA A 4 -8.21 23.66 -23.09
CA ALA A 4 -7.63 22.37 -22.69
C ALA A 4 -8.45 21.68 -21.57
N SER A 5 -9.07 22.45 -20.70
CA SER A 5 -9.92 21.94 -19.62
C SER A 5 -11.15 21.16 -20.13
N ASN A 6 -11.60 21.38 -21.36
CA ASN A 6 -12.71 20.61 -21.94
C ASN A 6 -12.36 19.16 -22.26
N PHE A 7 -11.07 18.81 -22.25
CA PHE A 7 -10.58 17.44 -22.48
C PHE A 7 -10.27 16.68 -21.18
N ILE A 8 -10.35 17.36 -20.03
CA ILE A 8 -10.19 16.70 -18.73
C ILE A 8 -11.55 16.12 -18.33
N ARG A 9 -11.55 14.88 -17.85
CA ARG A 9 -12.74 14.20 -17.34
C ARG A 9 -13.39 15.03 -16.22
N ASP A 10 -14.71 15.11 -16.18
CA ASP A 10 -15.44 15.96 -15.22
C ASP A 10 -15.36 15.41 -13.80
N ASP A 11 -15.33 14.10 -13.62
CA ASP A 11 -15.08 13.44 -12.34
C ASP A 11 -13.69 13.81 -11.79
N ILE A 12 -12.65 13.87 -12.64
CA ILE A 12 -11.31 14.30 -12.23
C ILE A 12 -11.28 15.78 -11.83
N LYS A 13 -12.02 16.64 -12.54
CA LYS A 13 -12.12 18.06 -12.16
C LYS A 13 -12.79 18.26 -10.80
N ALA A 14 -13.70 17.35 -10.42
CA ALA A 14 -14.40 17.39 -9.15
C ALA A 14 -13.55 16.88 -7.98
N MET A 15 -12.46 16.13 -8.26
CA MET A 15 -11.56 15.62 -7.21
C MET A 15 -10.75 16.77 -6.60
N SER A 16 -10.54 16.70 -5.30
CA SER A 16 -9.59 17.56 -4.58
C SER A 16 -8.24 16.88 -4.45
N ALA A 17 -7.16 17.64 -4.61
CA ALA A 17 -5.82 17.12 -4.32
C ALA A 17 -5.72 16.70 -2.84
N TYR A 18 -5.07 15.56 -2.59
CA TYR A 18 -4.70 15.19 -1.23
C TYR A 18 -3.80 16.28 -0.65
N ARG A 19 -4.20 16.85 0.47
CA ARG A 19 -3.46 17.91 1.17
C ARG A 19 -3.10 17.43 2.56
N ILE A 20 -1.82 17.55 2.87
CA ILE A 20 -1.34 17.43 4.25
C ILE A 20 -1.57 18.81 4.90
N ALA A 21 -2.27 18.85 6.02
CA ALA A 21 -2.52 20.10 6.72
C ALA A 21 -1.21 20.68 7.26
N ASP A 22 -1.00 21.97 7.03
CA ASP A 22 0.02 22.72 7.74
C ASP A 22 -0.42 22.87 9.20
N LEU A 23 0.42 22.40 10.11
CA LEU A 23 0.12 22.51 11.55
C LEU A 23 0.68 23.84 12.09
N PRO A 24 -0.05 24.51 13.00
CA PRO A 24 0.47 25.68 13.72
C PRO A 24 1.75 25.34 14.48
N GLU A 25 2.58 26.36 14.74
CA GLU A 25 3.79 26.20 15.54
C GLU A 25 3.47 25.62 16.93
N GLY A 26 4.27 24.68 17.40
CA GLY A 26 4.09 24.02 18.71
C GLY A 26 3.27 22.72 18.67
N PHE A 27 2.69 22.35 17.51
CA PHE A 27 2.03 21.05 17.36
C PHE A 27 3.03 19.95 17.03
N ILE A 28 2.82 18.77 17.60
CA ILE A 28 3.55 17.55 17.22
C ILE A 28 2.79 16.86 16.09
N LYS A 29 3.43 16.73 14.92
CA LYS A 29 2.84 16.08 13.75
C LYS A 29 2.93 14.56 13.89
N LEU A 30 1.78 13.89 13.96
CA LEU A 30 1.67 12.42 14.07
C LEU A 30 0.80 11.80 12.96
N ASP A 31 0.26 12.62 12.06
CA ASP A 31 -0.69 12.19 11.02
C ASP A 31 -0.05 11.46 9.83
N ALA A 32 1.22 11.73 9.52
CA ALA A 32 1.93 11.07 8.41
C ALA A 32 2.62 9.76 8.82
N MET A 33 2.65 9.42 10.11
CA MET A 33 3.30 8.22 10.65
C MET A 33 4.77 8.11 10.20
N GLU A 34 5.46 9.24 10.11
CA GLU A 34 6.88 9.30 9.79
C GLU A 34 7.73 8.85 10.99
N SER A 35 8.86 8.23 10.71
CA SER A 35 9.81 7.87 11.77
C SER A 35 10.41 9.15 12.39
N PRO A 36 10.36 9.32 13.74
CA PRO A 36 11.00 10.44 14.39
C PRO A 36 12.54 10.31 14.43
N TYR A 37 13.09 9.18 14.02
CA TYR A 37 14.51 8.88 14.08
C TYR A 37 15.12 8.98 12.70
N HIS A 38 16.14 9.83 12.56
CA HIS A 38 16.96 9.87 11.36
C HIS A 38 17.89 8.64 11.34
N PRO A 39 17.88 7.80 10.28
CA PRO A 39 18.62 6.54 10.26
C PRO A 39 20.12 6.72 10.55
N PHE A 40 20.75 7.72 9.94
CA PHE A 40 22.20 7.96 10.12
C PHE A 40 22.54 8.61 11.46
N ALA A 41 21.63 9.27 12.13
CA ALA A 41 21.85 9.73 13.52
C ALA A 41 21.92 8.55 14.50
N ARG A 42 21.16 7.49 14.22
CA ARG A 42 21.18 6.26 15.03
C ARG A 42 22.35 5.33 14.67
N PHE A 43 22.79 5.35 13.42
CA PHE A 43 23.86 4.52 12.88
C PHE A 43 24.85 5.39 12.08
N PRO A 44 25.67 6.23 12.78
CA PRO A 44 26.57 7.19 12.10
C PRO A 44 27.57 6.53 11.14
N GLU A 45 27.95 5.29 11.42
CA GLU A 45 28.89 4.51 10.58
C GLU A 45 28.34 4.26 9.17
N LEU A 46 27.02 4.22 9.02
CA LEU A 46 26.36 4.04 7.72
C LEU A 46 26.40 5.30 6.85
N SER A 47 26.59 6.48 7.45
CA SER A 47 26.58 7.74 6.71
C SER A 47 27.70 7.82 5.66
N ASN A 48 28.92 7.45 6.03
CA ASN A 48 30.07 7.46 5.10
C ASN A 48 29.89 6.43 3.98
N GLU A 49 29.42 5.26 4.32
CA GLU A 49 29.14 4.20 3.33
C GLU A 49 28.03 4.62 2.36
N TRP A 50 26.99 5.25 2.85
CA TRP A 50 25.92 5.83 2.04
C TRP A 50 26.45 6.85 1.04
N LEU A 51 27.26 7.81 1.49
CA LEU A 51 27.84 8.82 0.62
C LEU A 51 28.77 8.18 -0.43
N ARG A 52 29.55 7.18 -0.04
CA ARG A 52 30.41 6.43 -0.97
C ARG A 52 29.60 5.72 -2.05
N LEU A 53 28.52 5.05 -1.67
CA LEU A 53 27.64 4.33 -2.62
C LEU A 53 26.97 5.29 -3.61
N ILE A 54 26.48 6.44 -3.13
CA ILE A 54 25.89 7.46 -4.01
C ILE A 54 26.93 8.00 -4.99
N ALA A 55 28.13 8.32 -4.51
CA ALA A 55 29.21 8.85 -5.37
C ALA A 55 29.67 7.85 -6.44
N GLN A 56 29.53 6.56 -6.20
CA GLN A 56 29.89 5.50 -7.13
C GLN A 56 28.71 5.01 -8.00
N ALA A 57 27.49 5.49 -7.73
CA ALA A 57 26.34 5.09 -8.52
C ALA A 57 26.51 5.53 -9.99
N PRO A 58 26.29 4.64 -10.97
CA PRO A 58 26.46 4.97 -12.38
C PRO A 58 25.24 5.75 -12.90
N ILE A 59 25.04 6.97 -12.37
CA ILE A 59 23.86 7.81 -12.64
C ILE A 59 23.70 8.21 -14.11
N GLN A 60 24.74 8.05 -14.93
CA GLN A 60 24.72 8.29 -16.36
C GLN A 60 24.15 7.11 -17.18
N LEU A 61 23.90 5.97 -16.54
CA LEU A 61 23.34 4.78 -17.18
C LEU A 61 21.91 4.55 -16.73
N TYR A 62 21.13 3.90 -17.59
CA TYR A 62 19.83 3.42 -17.17
C TYR A 62 19.97 2.33 -16.10
N PRO A 63 19.12 2.31 -15.08
CA PRO A 63 19.12 1.26 -14.08
C PRO A 63 18.75 -0.09 -14.70
N ASN A 64 19.17 -1.17 -14.05
CA ASN A 64 18.69 -2.52 -14.41
C ASN A 64 17.15 -2.57 -14.22
N PRO A 65 16.37 -2.77 -15.31
CA PRO A 65 14.92 -2.74 -15.22
C PRO A 65 14.34 -3.85 -14.32
N ALA A 66 15.04 -4.97 -14.18
CA ALA A 66 14.65 -6.03 -13.26
C ALA A 66 14.99 -5.72 -11.80
N ALA A 67 15.86 -4.74 -11.53
CA ALA A 67 16.35 -4.39 -10.18
C ALA A 67 16.76 -5.63 -9.34
N SER A 68 17.35 -6.64 -9.97
CA SER A 68 17.59 -7.97 -9.39
C SER A 68 18.39 -7.93 -8.09
N GLY A 69 19.43 -7.07 -8.00
CA GLY A 69 20.20 -6.89 -6.78
C GLY A 69 19.38 -6.34 -5.61
N LEU A 70 18.47 -5.40 -5.89
CA LEU A 70 17.55 -4.87 -4.88
C LEU A 70 16.52 -5.93 -4.45
N GLN A 71 15.95 -6.66 -5.39
CA GLN A 71 15.01 -7.75 -5.10
C GLN A 71 15.66 -8.82 -4.21
N GLU A 72 16.89 -9.23 -4.51
CA GLU A 72 17.65 -10.18 -3.69
C GLU A 72 17.90 -9.67 -2.27
N THR A 73 18.26 -8.40 -2.15
CA THR A 73 18.48 -7.74 -0.86
C THR A 73 17.19 -7.69 -0.04
N LEU A 74 16.08 -7.29 -0.66
CA LEU A 74 14.77 -7.25 0.00
C LEU A 74 14.30 -8.66 0.39
N ARG A 75 14.52 -9.65 -0.46
CA ARG A 75 14.19 -11.05 -0.17
C ARG A 75 14.88 -11.53 1.11
N LYS A 76 16.18 -11.29 1.22
CA LYS A 76 16.96 -11.63 2.42
C LYS A 76 16.52 -10.82 3.64
N ALA A 77 16.36 -9.50 3.49
CA ALA A 77 16.03 -8.61 4.60
C ALA A 77 14.64 -8.86 5.20
N PHE A 78 13.66 -9.21 4.37
CA PHE A 78 12.28 -9.44 4.81
C PHE A 78 11.90 -10.92 4.92
N GLY A 79 12.78 -11.84 4.57
CA GLY A 79 12.47 -13.28 4.58
C GLY A 79 11.40 -13.67 3.56
N ILE A 80 11.42 -13.05 2.36
CA ILE A 80 10.44 -13.32 1.31
C ILE A 80 10.69 -14.72 0.74
N PRO A 81 9.66 -15.60 0.64
CA PRO A 81 9.82 -16.94 0.09
C PRO A 81 10.42 -16.93 -1.33
N GLU A 82 11.30 -17.89 -1.64
CA GLU A 82 12.02 -17.96 -2.91
C GLU A 82 11.09 -17.99 -4.14
N ALA A 83 9.97 -18.70 -4.04
CA ALA A 83 9.01 -18.84 -5.12
C ALA A 83 8.17 -17.57 -5.37
N THR A 84 8.28 -16.55 -4.50
CA THR A 84 7.48 -15.32 -4.59
C THR A 84 8.12 -14.34 -5.55
N ALA A 85 7.38 -13.87 -6.56
CA ALA A 85 7.79 -12.73 -7.37
C ALA A 85 7.75 -11.43 -6.55
N ILE A 86 8.65 -10.49 -6.85
CA ILE A 86 8.70 -9.17 -6.21
C ILE A 86 8.49 -8.12 -7.29
N ALA A 87 7.48 -7.27 -7.11
CA ALA A 87 7.30 -6.04 -7.87
C ALA A 87 7.74 -4.85 -7.00
N LEU A 88 8.43 -3.90 -7.62
CA LEU A 88 8.93 -2.70 -6.95
C LEU A 88 8.19 -1.46 -7.46
N GLY A 89 7.96 -0.50 -6.58
CA GLY A 89 7.35 0.77 -6.90
C GLY A 89 7.95 1.90 -6.05
N ASN A 90 7.69 3.11 -6.46
CA ASN A 90 8.10 4.33 -5.77
C ASN A 90 7.19 4.61 -4.56
N GLY A 91 7.37 3.83 -3.51
CA GLY A 91 6.47 3.76 -2.37
C GLY A 91 5.24 2.88 -2.63
N SER A 92 4.46 2.65 -1.55
CA SER A 92 3.23 1.85 -1.63
C SER A 92 2.15 2.50 -2.49
N ASP A 93 2.11 3.83 -2.56
CA ASP A 93 1.09 4.55 -3.34
C ASP A 93 1.16 4.23 -4.83
N GLU A 94 2.36 4.13 -5.40
CA GLU A 94 2.55 3.71 -6.78
C GLU A 94 2.12 2.25 -6.99
N LEU A 95 2.40 1.37 -6.03
CA LEU A 95 1.95 -0.03 -6.11
C LEU A 95 0.42 -0.15 -6.01
N ILE A 96 -0.24 0.64 -5.15
CA ILE A 96 -1.70 0.73 -5.10
C ILE A 96 -2.25 1.16 -6.46
N GLN A 97 -1.64 2.18 -7.06
CA GLN A 97 -2.01 2.67 -8.38
C GLN A 97 -1.86 1.58 -9.46
N PHE A 98 -0.73 0.88 -9.50
CA PHE A 98 -0.50 -0.19 -10.47
C PHE A 98 -1.48 -1.36 -10.30
N LEU A 99 -1.73 -1.80 -9.06
CA LEU A 99 -2.69 -2.86 -8.77
C LEU A 99 -4.11 -2.45 -9.16
N THR A 100 -4.49 -1.19 -8.91
CA THR A 100 -5.77 -0.66 -9.36
C THR A 100 -5.88 -0.65 -10.89
N LEU A 101 -4.86 -0.11 -11.57
CA LEU A 101 -4.82 -0.04 -13.02
C LEU A 101 -4.85 -1.45 -13.68
N LEU A 102 -4.21 -2.43 -13.06
CA LEU A 102 -4.16 -3.81 -13.55
C LEU A 102 -5.57 -4.40 -13.73
N VAL A 103 -6.50 -4.05 -12.85
CA VAL A 103 -7.87 -4.60 -12.84
C VAL A 103 -8.94 -3.58 -13.21
N ALA A 104 -8.57 -2.32 -13.45
CA ALA A 104 -9.52 -1.26 -13.79
C ALA A 104 -10.11 -1.47 -15.18
N GLN A 105 -11.33 -1.98 -15.21
CA GLN A 105 -12.17 -2.10 -16.39
C GLN A 105 -13.59 -1.63 -16.06
N SER A 106 -14.39 -1.37 -17.09
CA SER A 106 -15.75 -0.87 -16.90
C SER A 106 -16.56 -1.79 -15.98
N GLY A 107 -17.08 -1.22 -14.89
CA GLY A 107 -17.89 -1.94 -13.90
C GLY A 107 -17.09 -2.74 -12.87
N ALA A 108 -15.75 -2.79 -12.97
CA ALA A 108 -14.94 -3.46 -11.95
C ALA A 108 -15.11 -2.81 -10.58
N THR A 109 -15.08 -3.61 -9.52
CA THR A 109 -15.26 -3.16 -8.14
C THR A 109 -13.98 -3.36 -7.34
N MET A 110 -13.63 -2.34 -6.55
CA MET A 110 -12.67 -2.42 -5.47
C MET A 110 -13.42 -2.43 -4.13
N LEU A 111 -13.01 -3.30 -3.22
CA LEU A 111 -13.53 -3.38 -1.86
C LEU A 111 -12.42 -3.08 -0.86
N ALA A 112 -12.74 -2.31 0.18
CA ALA A 112 -11.91 -2.16 1.37
C ALA A 112 -12.78 -2.01 2.61
N VAL A 113 -12.19 -2.17 3.80
CA VAL A 113 -12.86 -1.85 5.06
C VAL A 113 -12.78 -0.36 5.33
N GLU A 114 -13.69 0.19 6.15
CA GLU A 114 -13.71 1.59 6.53
C GLU A 114 -13.91 1.78 8.05
N PRO A 115 -13.13 2.68 8.70
CA PRO A 115 -12.08 3.52 8.10
C PRO A 115 -10.82 2.73 7.73
N SER A 116 -10.21 3.11 6.60
CA SER A 116 -8.93 2.59 6.16
C SER A 116 -8.13 3.64 5.37
N PHE A 117 -7.04 3.23 4.70
CA PHE A 117 -6.18 4.16 3.99
C PHE A 117 -6.92 4.79 2.79
N VAL A 118 -6.99 6.13 2.79
CA VAL A 118 -7.82 6.88 1.85
C VAL A 118 -7.47 6.64 0.37
N MET A 119 -6.22 6.24 0.08
CA MET A 119 -5.74 6.05 -1.28
C MET A 119 -6.39 4.87 -1.99
N TYR A 120 -7.01 3.92 -1.27
CA TYR A 120 -7.75 2.83 -1.92
C TYR A 120 -8.97 3.40 -2.65
N ARG A 121 -9.82 4.15 -1.92
CA ARG A 121 -10.98 4.82 -2.51
C ARG A 121 -10.57 5.80 -3.60
N HIS A 122 -9.56 6.63 -3.32
CA HIS A 122 -9.08 7.65 -4.26
C HIS A 122 -8.64 7.04 -5.60
N ASN A 123 -7.89 5.93 -5.58
CA ASN A 123 -7.48 5.24 -6.80
C ASN A 123 -8.66 4.56 -7.51
N ALA A 124 -9.59 3.95 -6.77
CA ALA A 124 -10.78 3.36 -7.40
C ALA A 124 -11.56 4.43 -8.19
N GLU A 125 -11.82 5.57 -7.58
CA GLU A 125 -12.52 6.71 -8.21
C GLU A 125 -11.72 7.28 -9.40
N LEU A 126 -10.39 7.47 -9.23
CA LEU A 126 -9.51 7.98 -10.29
C LEU A 126 -9.54 7.10 -11.55
N TYR A 127 -9.58 5.79 -11.38
CA TYR A 127 -9.60 4.83 -12.49
C TYR A 127 -11.00 4.38 -12.89
N GLY A 128 -12.06 5.01 -12.34
CA GLY A 128 -13.45 4.75 -12.74
C GLY A 128 -13.98 3.38 -12.30
N MET A 129 -13.41 2.79 -11.26
CA MET A 129 -13.92 1.59 -10.64
C MET A 129 -15.05 1.92 -9.65
N ASN A 130 -15.94 0.97 -9.42
CA ASN A 130 -16.85 1.03 -8.29
C ASN A 130 -16.08 0.81 -6.99
N TYR A 131 -16.35 1.62 -5.97
CA TYR A 131 -15.76 1.43 -4.65
C TYR A 131 -16.81 0.96 -3.65
N VAL A 132 -16.52 -0.11 -2.92
CA VAL A 132 -17.35 -0.66 -1.85
C VAL A 132 -16.55 -0.60 -0.54
N GLY A 133 -16.93 0.32 0.34
CA GLY A 133 -16.40 0.41 1.70
C GLY A 133 -17.30 -0.36 2.67
N VAL A 134 -16.75 -1.33 3.38
CA VAL A 134 -17.47 -2.08 4.43
C VAL A 134 -17.07 -1.53 5.79
N PRO A 135 -18.01 -0.99 6.59
CA PRO A 135 -17.68 -0.46 7.90
C PRO A 135 -17.06 -1.51 8.83
N LEU A 136 -16.06 -1.09 9.61
CA LEU A 136 -15.60 -1.86 10.76
C LEU A 136 -16.62 -1.81 11.89
N ASN A 137 -16.54 -2.76 12.81
CA ASN A 137 -17.30 -2.72 14.06
C ASN A 137 -16.91 -1.50 14.91
N GLU A 138 -17.69 -1.17 15.94
CA GLU A 138 -17.44 -0.04 16.85
C GLU A 138 -16.07 -0.12 17.56
N ASP A 139 -15.57 -1.33 17.78
CA ASP A 139 -14.24 -1.60 18.36
C ASP A 139 -13.11 -1.70 17.30
N PHE A 140 -13.43 -1.32 16.07
CA PHE A 140 -12.54 -1.40 14.89
C PHE A 140 -12.11 -2.83 14.49
N THR A 141 -12.80 -3.87 14.94
CA THR A 141 -12.64 -5.23 14.40
C THR A 141 -13.37 -5.39 13.07
N LEU A 142 -13.06 -6.46 12.32
CA LEU A 142 -13.76 -6.75 11.06
C LEU A 142 -15.21 -7.20 11.34
N ASP A 143 -16.16 -6.64 10.60
CA ASP A 143 -17.47 -7.27 10.40
C ASP A 143 -17.34 -8.32 9.28
N LEU A 144 -16.81 -9.49 9.65
CA LEU A 144 -16.55 -10.55 8.69
C LEU A 144 -17.82 -10.98 7.92
N PRO A 145 -19.00 -11.16 8.54
CA PRO A 145 -20.23 -11.47 7.81
C PRO A 145 -20.58 -10.43 6.75
N ALA A 146 -20.48 -9.12 7.08
CA ALA A 146 -20.76 -8.05 6.14
C ALA A 146 -19.76 -8.04 4.98
N ILE A 147 -18.46 -8.28 5.27
CA ILE A 147 -17.42 -8.34 4.24
C ILE A 147 -17.67 -9.52 3.30
N LEU A 148 -17.95 -10.71 3.81
CA LEU A 148 -18.22 -11.90 2.98
C LEU A 148 -19.48 -11.70 2.12
N SER A 149 -20.52 -11.11 2.65
CA SER A 149 -21.74 -10.74 1.90
C SER A 149 -21.43 -9.72 0.79
N ALA A 150 -20.58 -8.72 1.07
CA ALA A 150 -20.15 -7.75 0.07
C ALA A 150 -19.32 -8.39 -1.05
N ILE A 151 -18.44 -9.33 -0.71
CA ILE A 151 -17.65 -10.10 -1.68
C ILE A 151 -18.58 -10.91 -2.60
N GLU A 152 -19.53 -11.64 -2.03
CA GLU A 152 -20.50 -12.42 -2.80
C GLU A 152 -21.33 -11.54 -3.73
N LYS A 153 -21.84 -10.42 -3.22
CA LYS A 153 -22.72 -9.51 -3.96
C LYS A 153 -22.00 -8.74 -5.07
N HIS A 154 -20.82 -8.23 -4.79
CA HIS A 154 -20.13 -7.29 -5.68
C HIS A 154 -19.01 -7.90 -6.50
N GLN A 155 -18.57 -9.13 -6.19
CA GLN A 155 -17.51 -9.87 -6.88
C GLN A 155 -16.29 -8.95 -7.16
N PRO A 156 -15.68 -8.35 -6.11
CA PRO A 156 -14.65 -7.34 -6.31
C PRO A 156 -13.42 -7.94 -7.02
N ALA A 157 -12.92 -7.20 -8.03
CA ALA A 157 -11.69 -7.54 -8.73
C ALA A 157 -10.44 -7.30 -7.86
N LEU A 158 -10.57 -6.41 -6.88
CA LEU A 158 -9.48 -6.02 -5.99
C LEU A 158 -10.02 -5.74 -4.59
N ILE A 159 -9.37 -6.30 -3.58
CA ILE A 159 -9.67 -6.08 -2.16
C ILE A 159 -8.40 -5.60 -1.48
N PHE A 160 -8.49 -4.50 -0.71
CA PHE A 160 -7.40 -4.05 0.15
C PHE A 160 -7.73 -4.27 1.62
N ILE A 161 -6.80 -4.88 2.35
CA ILE A 161 -6.84 -5.03 3.80
C ILE A 161 -5.52 -4.49 4.36
N ALA A 162 -5.55 -3.31 4.98
CA ALA A 162 -4.39 -2.78 5.69
C ALA A 162 -4.15 -3.59 6.98
N TYR A 163 -2.94 -4.08 7.18
CA TYR A 163 -2.61 -5.01 8.26
C TYR A 163 -1.20 -4.75 8.84
N PRO A 164 -1.08 -4.04 9.95
CA PRO A 164 -2.12 -3.36 10.76
C PRO A 164 -2.91 -2.29 10.01
N ASN A 165 -4.17 -2.10 10.40
CA ASN A 165 -5.03 -1.13 9.74
C ASN A 165 -4.60 0.32 10.01
N ASN A 166 -4.69 1.16 9.02
CA ASN A 166 -4.54 2.61 9.12
C ASN A 166 -5.92 3.25 8.89
N PRO A 167 -6.47 4.10 9.79
CA PRO A 167 -5.77 4.78 10.89
C PRO A 167 -5.89 4.11 12.27
N THR A 168 -6.60 2.98 12.40
CA THR A 168 -7.00 2.45 13.71
C THR A 168 -5.87 1.77 14.48
N GLY A 169 -4.80 1.33 13.77
CA GLY A 169 -3.69 0.57 14.35
C GLY A 169 -4.05 -0.88 14.73
N VAL A 170 -5.28 -1.30 14.51
CA VAL A 170 -5.74 -2.65 14.85
C VAL A 170 -5.12 -3.67 13.90
N CYS A 171 -4.60 -4.74 14.46
CA CYS A 171 -4.20 -5.92 13.71
C CYS A 171 -5.38 -6.89 13.74
N PHE A 172 -6.05 -7.08 12.61
CA PHE A 172 -7.21 -7.95 12.50
C PHE A 172 -6.85 -9.41 12.82
N ARG A 173 -7.84 -10.22 13.18
CA ARG A 173 -7.59 -11.63 13.41
C ARG A 173 -7.20 -12.32 12.10
N ARG A 174 -6.10 -13.09 12.15
CA ARG A 174 -5.56 -13.77 10.98
C ARG A 174 -6.60 -14.64 10.27
N GLU A 175 -7.37 -15.39 11.04
CA GLU A 175 -8.39 -16.32 10.54
C GLU A 175 -9.46 -15.60 9.73
N GLU A 176 -9.81 -14.36 10.10
CA GLU A 176 -10.78 -13.53 9.40
C GLU A 176 -10.21 -13.03 8.06
N VAL A 177 -8.96 -12.55 8.05
CA VAL A 177 -8.29 -12.15 6.81
C VAL A 177 -8.12 -13.35 5.87
N GLU A 178 -7.77 -14.52 6.39
CA GLU A 178 -7.70 -15.75 5.61
C GLU A 178 -9.07 -16.18 5.06
N ALA A 179 -10.16 -15.94 5.79
CA ALA A 179 -11.50 -16.20 5.29
C ALA A 179 -11.86 -15.28 4.11
N ILE A 180 -11.46 -14.01 4.18
CA ILE A 180 -11.62 -13.04 3.08
C ILE A 180 -10.83 -13.49 1.85
N ILE A 181 -9.56 -13.88 2.03
CA ILE A 181 -8.70 -14.37 0.94
C ILE A 181 -9.33 -15.59 0.25
N ARG A 182 -9.87 -16.54 1.03
CA ARG A 182 -10.53 -17.74 0.47
C ARG A 182 -11.85 -17.44 -0.23
N ALA A 183 -12.59 -16.45 0.21
CA ALA A 183 -13.89 -16.09 -0.38
C ALA A 183 -13.75 -15.27 -1.66
N ALA A 184 -12.65 -14.52 -1.80
CA ALA A 184 -12.43 -13.62 -2.92
C ALA A 184 -12.02 -14.41 -4.17
N GLN A 185 -12.62 -14.05 -5.32
CA GLN A 185 -12.19 -14.51 -6.64
C GLN A 185 -11.17 -13.55 -7.27
N GLY A 186 -11.22 -12.27 -6.89
CA GLY A 186 -10.26 -11.25 -7.30
C GLY A 186 -9.01 -11.23 -6.42
N ILE A 187 -8.11 -10.30 -6.71
CA ILE A 187 -6.86 -10.11 -5.97
C ILE A 187 -7.16 -9.55 -4.57
N VAL A 188 -6.57 -10.15 -3.55
CA VAL A 188 -6.58 -9.63 -2.18
C VAL A 188 -5.18 -9.12 -1.84
N VAL A 189 -5.09 -7.84 -1.55
CA VAL A 189 -3.86 -7.17 -1.12
C VAL A 189 -3.90 -7.03 0.40
N VAL A 190 -3.00 -7.74 1.07
CA VAL A 190 -2.70 -7.50 2.48
C VAL A 190 -1.61 -6.44 2.53
N ASP A 191 -2.02 -5.22 2.88
CA ASP A 191 -1.12 -4.07 2.93
C ASP A 191 -0.43 -4.00 4.29
N GLU A 192 0.80 -4.48 4.32
CA GLU A 192 1.68 -4.47 5.49
C GLU A 192 2.61 -3.24 5.51
N ALA A 193 2.12 -2.06 5.10
CA ALA A 193 2.91 -0.83 5.21
C ALA A 193 3.40 -0.58 6.65
N TYR A 194 2.62 -1.00 7.63
CA TYR A 194 2.96 -0.96 9.06
C TYR A 194 3.41 -2.32 9.62
N GLY A 195 3.71 -3.28 8.76
CA GLY A 195 4.10 -4.64 9.17
C GLY A 195 5.36 -4.70 10.04
N ALA A 196 6.25 -3.68 9.98
CA ALA A 196 7.41 -3.59 10.87
C ALA A 196 7.03 -3.37 12.36
N PHE A 197 5.81 -2.92 12.62
CA PHE A 197 5.27 -2.69 13.97
C PHE A 197 4.36 -3.83 14.45
N SER A 198 4.15 -4.85 13.62
CA SER A 198 3.37 -6.04 13.93
C SER A 198 4.27 -7.25 14.17
N ARG A 199 3.81 -8.16 15.04
CA ARG A 199 4.45 -9.48 15.21
C ARG A 199 3.90 -10.52 14.24
N ASP A 200 2.80 -10.22 13.55
CA ASP A 200 2.16 -11.09 12.59
C ASP A 200 2.31 -10.56 11.17
N SER A 201 2.38 -11.46 10.19
CA SER A 201 2.60 -11.13 8.79
C SER A 201 2.06 -12.22 7.87
N PHE A 202 1.47 -11.82 6.76
CA PHE A 202 1.07 -12.70 5.66
C PHE A 202 2.21 -12.98 4.67
N LEU A 203 3.37 -12.33 4.83
CA LEU A 203 4.50 -12.49 3.92
C LEU A 203 4.93 -13.95 3.71
N PRO A 204 4.94 -14.84 4.75
CA PRO A 204 5.23 -16.26 4.55
C PRO A 204 4.23 -17.01 3.66
N ARG A 205 3.03 -16.43 3.45
CA ARG A 205 1.98 -16.99 2.57
C ARG A 205 2.08 -16.47 1.14
N ALA A 206 2.86 -15.42 0.89
CA ALA A 206 3.05 -14.86 -0.44
C ALA A 206 3.61 -15.92 -1.40
N GLY A 207 3.04 -16.00 -2.60
CA GLY A 207 3.40 -16.99 -3.61
C GLY A 207 2.83 -18.40 -3.40
N SER A 208 2.24 -18.70 -2.23
CA SER A 208 1.57 -19.98 -1.95
C SER A 208 0.05 -19.94 -2.15
N VAL A 209 -0.51 -18.74 -2.30
CA VAL A 209 -1.93 -18.48 -2.54
C VAL A 209 -2.03 -17.57 -3.77
N GLU A 210 -2.73 -18.05 -4.79
CA GLU A 210 -2.74 -17.45 -6.13
C GLU A 210 -3.22 -16.00 -6.15
N ASN A 211 -4.29 -15.70 -5.40
CA ASN A 211 -4.92 -14.38 -5.36
C ASN A 211 -4.40 -13.46 -4.25
N LEU A 212 -3.36 -13.85 -3.51
CA LEU A 212 -2.79 -13.06 -2.42
C LEU A 212 -1.59 -12.25 -2.87
N VAL A 213 -1.65 -10.95 -2.68
CA VAL A 213 -0.52 -10.02 -2.77
C VAL A 213 -0.22 -9.47 -1.38
N VAL A 214 1.03 -9.51 -0.95
CA VAL A 214 1.49 -8.86 0.28
C VAL A 214 2.31 -7.64 -0.09
N MET A 215 1.86 -6.46 0.33
CA MET A 215 2.51 -5.20 0.02
C MET A 215 3.28 -4.68 1.24
N ARG A 216 4.50 -4.18 1.03
CA ARG A 216 5.33 -3.56 2.07
C ARG A 216 5.96 -2.27 1.59
N THR A 217 6.40 -1.45 2.54
CA THR A 217 7.14 -0.22 2.26
C THR A 217 8.26 -0.01 3.27
N ILE A 218 9.36 0.62 2.82
CA ILE A 218 10.41 1.10 3.72
C ILE A 218 10.14 2.51 4.26
N SER A 219 9.09 3.17 3.79
CA SER A 219 8.74 4.54 4.19
C SER A 219 8.52 4.66 5.70
N LYS A 220 7.88 3.65 6.31
CA LYS A 220 7.49 3.71 7.74
C LYS A 220 8.62 3.30 8.69
N ILE A 221 9.73 2.77 8.18
CA ILE A 221 10.91 2.40 8.98
C ILE A 221 12.04 3.42 8.90
N GLY A 222 11.76 4.64 8.44
CA GLY A 222 12.70 5.76 8.46
C GLY A 222 13.23 6.18 7.09
N PHE A 223 12.72 5.63 6.00
CA PHE A 223 13.17 5.92 4.63
C PHE A 223 12.06 6.53 3.75
N ALA A 224 11.15 7.30 4.34
CA ALA A 224 10.04 7.91 3.60
C ALA A 224 10.51 8.84 2.47
N GLY A 225 11.63 9.53 2.65
CA GLY A 225 12.23 10.43 1.66
C GLY A 225 13.10 9.73 0.59
N LEU A 226 13.34 8.42 0.74
CA LEU A 226 14.09 7.63 -0.25
C LEU A 226 13.11 7.05 -1.25
N ARG A 227 13.03 7.69 -2.42
CA ARG A 227 12.10 7.36 -3.50
C ARG A 227 12.84 6.77 -4.68
#